data_093e1b51119b559a1a2fc1cf7ae01655
#
_entry.id   093e1b51119b559a1a2fc1cf7ae01655
#
_cell.length_a   1.000
_cell.length_b   1.000
_cell.length_c   1.000
_cell.angle_alpha   90.00
_cell.angle_beta   90.00
_cell.angle_gamma   90.00
#
_symmetry.space_group_name_H-M   'P 1'
#
loop_
_entity.id
_entity.type
_entity.pdbx_description
1 polymer ?
#
loop_
_entity_poly.entity_id
_entity_poly.type
_entity_poly.pdbx_seq_one_letter_code
_entity_poly.pdbx_strand_id
1 'polypeptide(L)'
;MEKNTKEQGLLFGHFVLLLLECIVVLHGLQDDGLGTFRFYTTDSNLLCGISSALMLFFLLQRKNQAGKGVLSRALQGKGESWTFPTSLSLFRYISSVCLALTFFVVLLVLGPENGFAHEFLDGTRFFSHLLCPFLSIFLFLFMEEKRVLPVSAIGKALGVTLLYAIPLLILNGIGLVSGPYSFLKIREQSVGKTIFWVITILLGNALLALALQKGKNLFSDNKKLLTR
;
A
#
# COMPACT_ATOMS: atom_id res chain seq x y z
N MET A 1 5.99 -30.00 1.46
CA MET A 1 5.06 -29.52 2.49
C MET A 1 5.19 -28.01 2.69
N GLU A 2 6.36 -27.47 2.92
CA GLU A 2 6.65 -26.06 3.21
C GLU A 2 6.16 -25.05 2.13
N LYS A 3 6.31 -25.36 0.84
CA LYS A 3 5.87 -24.49 -0.26
C LYS A 3 4.34 -24.30 -0.30
N ASN A 4 3.58 -25.35 0.02
CA ASN A 4 2.11 -25.30 0.04
C ASN A 4 1.59 -24.48 1.23
N THR A 5 2.23 -24.61 2.38
CA THR A 5 1.89 -23.85 3.59
C THR A 5 2.15 -22.34 3.39
N LYS A 6 3.28 -21.99 2.75
CA LYS A 6 3.59 -20.58 2.43
C LYS A 6 2.56 -19.99 1.46
N GLU A 7 2.15 -20.72 0.45
CA GLU A 7 1.15 -20.27 -0.53
C GLU A 7 -0.24 -20.09 0.10
N GLN A 8 -0.63 -20.98 1.00
CA GLN A 8 -1.87 -20.85 1.77
C GLN A 8 -1.84 -19.64 2.69
N GLY A 9 -0.71 -19.42 3.39
CA GLY A 9 -0.51 -18.23 4.23
C GLY A 9 -0.57 -16.92 3.42
N LEU A 10 -0.01 -16.91 2.20
CA LEU A 10 -0.07 -15.76 1.31
C LEU A 10 -1.50 -15.47 0.82
N LEU A 11 -2.24 -16.53 0.43
CA LEU A 11 -3.66 -16.39 0.07
C LEU A 11 -4.49 -15.84 1.23
N PHE A 12 -4.33 -16.42 2.42
CA PHE A 12 -5.05 -15.97 3.62
C PHE A 12 -4.69 -14.52 3.98
N GLY A 13 -3.39 -14.16 3.96
CA GLY A 13 -2.93 -12.82 4.27
C GLY A 13 -3.51 -11.77 3.31
N HIS A 14 -3.51 -12.02 1.99
CA HIS A 14 -4.12 -11.09 1.03
C HIS A 14 -5.66 -11.05 1.12
N PHE A 15 -6.30 -12.16 1.49
CA PHE A 15 -7.75 -12.17 1.72
C PHE A 15 -8.11 -11.31 2.94
N VAL A 16 -7.40 -11.46 4.04
CA VAL A 16 -7.60 -10.63 5.25
C VAL A 16 -7.33 -9.17 4.93
N LEU A 17 -6.22 -8.87 4.24
CA LEU A 17 -5.87 -7.50 3.88
C LEU A 17 -6.96 -6.86 2.99
N LEU A 18 -7.43 -7.56 1.96
CA LEU A 18 -8.52 -7.09 1.10
C LEU A 18 -9.80 -6.81 1.90
N LEU A 19 -10.16 -7.71 2.82
CA LEU A 19 -11.35 -7.55 3.65
C LEU A 19 -11.26 -6.28 4.52
N LEU A 20 -10.12 -6.08 5.17
CA LEU A 20 -9.88 -4.90 6.02
C LEU A 20 -9.90 -3.61 5.21
N GLU A 21 -9.28 -3.61 4.02
CA GLU A 21 -9.27 -2.45 3.12
C GLU A 21 -10.69 -2.12 2.60
N CYS A 22 -11.50 -3.14 2.30
CA CYS A 22 -12.91 -2.95 1.96
C CYS A 22 -13.67 -2.29 3.12
N ILE A 23 -13.47 -2.73 4.36
CA ILE A 23 -14.09 -2.13 5.55
C ILE A 23 -13.70 -0.65 5.67
N VAL A 24 -12.41 -0.33 5.53
CA VAL A 24 -11.90 1.05 5.61
C VAL A 24 -12.53 1.95 4.55
N VAL A 25 -12.52 1.52 3.29
CA VAL A 25 -13.02 2.33 2.16
C VAL A 25 -14.54 2.48 2.24
N LEU A 26 -15.27 1.41 2.55
CA LEU A 26 -16.74 1.46 2.66
C LEU A 26 -17.19 2.35 3.82
N HIS A 27 -16.49 2.29 4.96
CA HIS A 27 -16.77 3.18 6.09
C HIS A 27 -16.51 4.65 5.70
N GLY A 28 -15.39 4.96 5.06
CA GLY A 28 -15.12 6.31 4.58
C GLY A 28 -16.18 6.82 3.59
N LEU A 29 -16.67 5.95 2.68
CA LEU A 29 -17.76 6.28 1.76
C LEU A 29 -19.10 6.50 2.48
N GLN A 30 -19.36 5.79 3.58
CA GLN A 30 -20.56 5.99 4.40
C GLN A 30 -20.51 7.32 5.16
N ASP A 31 -19.33 7.69 5.68
CA ASP A 31 -19.16 8.88 6.51
C ASP A 31 -19.11 10.18 5.71
N ASP A 32 -18.40 10.20 4.56
CA ASP A 32 -18.09 11.43 3.80
C ASP A 32 -18.40 11.30 2.29
N GLY A 33 -19.03 10.21 1.86
CA GLY A 33 -19.29 9.94 0.44
C GLY A 33 -18.00 9.99 -0.37
N LEU A 34 -18.05 10.59 -1.56
CA LEU A 34 -16.86 10.78 -2.41
C LEU A 34 -15.81 11.74 -1.81
N GLY A 35 -16.18 12.53 -0.81
CA GLY A 35 -15.26 13.41 -0.09
C GLY A 35 -14.15 12.64 0.65
N THR A 36 -14.35 11.36 0.95
CA THR A 36 -13.33 10.50 1.60
C THR A 36 -12.04 10.39 0.79
N PHE A 37 -12.10 10.53 -0.55
CA PHE A 37 -10.92 10.49 -1.44
C PHE A 37 -10.05 11.74 -1.40
N ARG A 38 -10.40 12.75 -0.59
CA ARG A 38 -9.47 13.82 -0.23
C ARG A 38 -8.43 13.38 0.80
N PHE A 39 -8.64 12.25 1.48
CA PHE A 39 -7.71 11.70 2.45
C PHE A 39 -6.76 10.68 1.79
N TYR A 40 -5.46 10.94 1.92
CA TYR A 40 -4.42 10.01 1.45
C TYR A 40 -4.56 8.62 2.09
N THR A 41 -5.05 8.55 3.32
CA THR A 41 -5.37 7.30 4.01
C THR A 41 -6.34 6.44 3.20
N THR A 42 -7.45 7.01 2.73
CA THR A 42 -8.45 6.28 1.94
C THR A 42 -7.86 5.82 0.62
N ASP A 43 -7.13 6.68 -0.09
CA ASP A 43 -6.53 6.35 -1.38
C ASP A 43 -5.45 5.28 -1.27
N SER A 44 -4.58 5.35 -0.25
CA SER A 44 -3.53 4.35 -0.02
C SER A 44 -4.12 2.98 0.36
N ASN A 45 -5.17 2.95 1.17
CA ASN A 45 -5.90 1.73 1.52
C ASN A 45 -6.63 1.16 0.29
N LEU A 46 -7.30 1.98 -0.52
CA LEU A 46 -7.91 1.54 -1.78
C LEU A 46 -6.89 0.91 -2.73
N LEU A 47 -5.73 1.57 -2.95
CA LEU A 47 -4.67 1.02 -3.79
C LEU A 47 -4.16 -0.33 -3.27
N CYS A 48 -4.03 -0.48 -1.96
CA CYS A 48 -3.63 -1.72 -1.33
C CYS A 48 -4.70 -2.80 -1.50
N GLY A 49 -5.96 -2.48 -1.32
CA GLY A 49 -7.10 -3.38 -1.57
C GLY A 49 -7.11 -3.90 -3.01
N ILE A 50 -6.99 -3.01 -4.00
CA ILE A 50 -6.93 -3.40 -5.42
C ILE A 50 -5.72 -4.29 -5.69
N SER A 51 -4.54 -3.95 -5.18
CA SER A 51 -3.34 -4.74 -5.38
C SER A 51 -3.45 -6.13 -4.72
N SER A 52 -4.11 -6.23 -3.57
CA SER A 52 -4.38 -7.50 -2.88
C SER A 52 -5.40 -8.36 -3.61
N ALA A 53 -6.45 -7.76 -4.16
CA ALA A 53 -7.42 -8.46 -5.03
C ALA A 53 -6.74 -9.07 -6.27
N LEU A 54 -5.86 -8.31 -6.92
CA LEU A 54 -5.07 -8.81 -8.05
C LEU A 54 -4.13 -9.94 -7.63
N MET A 55 -3.48 -9.84 -6.46
CA MET A 55 -2.65 -10.92 -5.93
C MET A 55 -3.45 -12.19 -5.69
N LEU A 56 -4.65 -12.09 -5.09
CA LEU A 56 -5.55 -13.22 -4.90
C LEU A 56 -5.95 -13.84 -6.22
N PHE A 57 -6.33 -13.04 -7.20
CA PHE A 57 -6.70 -13.51 -8.53
C PHE A 57 -5.57 -14.34 -9.17
N PHE A 58 -4.33 -13.81 -9.17
CA PHE A 58 -3.19 -14.53 -9.76
C PHE A 58 -2.80 -15.78 -8.95
N LEU A 59 -2.88 -15.75 -7.62
CA LEU A 59 -2.61 -16.91 -6.77
C LEU A 59 -3.63 -18.03 -7.01
N LEU A 60 -4.93 -17.69 -7.13
CA LEU A 60 -5.99 -18.64 -7.41
C LEU A 60 -5.85 -19.24 -8.82
N GLN A 61 -5.53 -18.42 -9.82
CA GLN A 61 -5.27 -18.92 -11.17
C GLN A 61 -4.10 -19.91 -11.19
N ARG A 62 -2.97 -19.57 -10.55
CA ARG A 62 -1.82 -20.46 -10.45
C ARG A 62 -2.17 -21.80 -9.79
N LYS A 63 -2.99 -21.76 -8.73
CA LYS A 63 -3.46 -22.95 -8.03
C LYS A 63 -4.40 -23.79 -8.90
N ASN A 64 -5.27 -23.18 -9.68
CA ASN A 64 -6.19 -23.85 -10.59
C ASN A 64 -5.45 -24.54 -11.74
N GLN A 65 -4.45 -23.88 -12.34
CA GLN A 65 -3.62 -24.47 -13.40
C GLN A 65 -2.78 -25.65 -12.92
N ALA A 66 -2.35 -25.63 -11.65
CA ALA A 66 -1.67 -26.78 -11.03
C ALA A 66 -2.61 -27.96 -10.71
N GLY A 67 -3.88 -27.89 -11.11
CA GLY A 67 -4.89 -28.94 -10.85
C GLY A 67 -5.37 -29.03 -9.40
N LYS A 68 -5.01 -28.05 -8.56
CA LYS A 68 -5.26 -28.02 -7.11
C LYS A 68 -6.38 -27.05 -6.68
N GLY A 69 -7.01 -26.38 -7.64
CA GLY A 69 -8.06 -25.38 -7.35
C GLY A 69 -9.47 -25.89 -7.61
N VAL A 70 -10.45 -25.23 -7.00
CA VAL A 70 -11.89 -25.58 -7.13
C VAL A 70 -12.38 -25.41 -8.58
N LEU A 71 -11.78 -24.49 -9.33
CA LEU A 71 -12.12 -24.21 -10.74
C LEU A 71 -11.16 -24.86 -11.75
N SER A 72 -10.28 -25.78 -11.29
CA SER A 72 -9.27 -26.40 -12.16
C SER A 72 -9.85 -27.12 -13.39
N ARG A 73 -11.05 -27.70 -13.27
CA ARG A 73 -11.75 -28.37 -14.38
C ARG A 73 -12.34 -27.39 -15.41
N ALA A 74 -12.75 -26.18 -14.97
CA ALA A 74 -13.37 -25.20 -15.83
C ALA A 74 -12.34 -24.31 -16.56
N LEU A 75 -11.12 -24.20 -16.00
CA LEU A 75 -10.05 -23.33 -16.49
C LEU A 75 -8.85 -24.10 -17.07
N GLN A 76 -9.01 -25.38 -17.42
CA GLN A 76 -7.98 -26.19 -18.10
C GLN A 76 -7.70 -25.65 -19.51
N GLY A 77 -6.92 -24.59 -19.57
CA GLY A 77 -6.38 -24.02 -20.80
C GLY A 77 -4.86 -23.89 -20.71
N LYS A 78 -4.17 -24.67 -21.54
CA LYS A 78 -2.76 -24.64 -21.95
C LYS A 78 -1.70 -24.31 -20.87
N GLY A 79 -0.85 -25.30 -20.65
CA GLY A 79 0.27 -25.34 -19.70
C GLY A 79 1.41 -24.35 -19.98
N GLU A 80 1.18 -23.06 -19.80
CA GLU A 80 2.24 -22.09 -19.65
C GLU A 80 2.56 -21.90 -18.15
N SER A 81 3.86 -21.91 -17.82
CA SER A 81 4.33 -21.64 -16.45
C SER A 81 4.01 -20.19 -16.10
N TRP A 82 2.94 -19.98 -15.35
CA TRP A 82 2.53 -18.66 -14.90
C TRP A 82 3.54 -18.10 -13.89
N THR A 83 4.25 -17.08 -14.29
CA THR A 83 5.03 -16.23 -13.39
C THR A 83 4.21 -14.98 -13.04
N PHE A 84 4.33 -14.50 -11.81
CA PHE A 84 3.69 -13.26 -11.42
C PHE A 84 4.17 -12.11 -12.32
N PRO A 85 3.26 -11.28 -12.86
CA PRO A 85 3.66 -10.13 -13.68
C PRO A 85 4.56 -9.19 -12.89
N THR A 86 5.61 -8.68 -13.54
CA THR A 86 6.50 -7.68 -12.93
C THR A 86 5.73 -6.42 -12.51
N SER A 87 4.71 -6.05 -13.28
CA SER A 87 3.79 -4.95 -12.98
C SER A 87 3.04 -5.15 -11.67
N LEU A 88 2.61 -6.38 -11.35
CA LEU A 88 1.93 -6.66 -10.09
C LEU A 88 2.88 -6.53 -8.90
N SER A 89 4.10 -7.04 -8.99
CA SER A 89 5.12 -6.86 -7.93
C SER A 89 5.45 -5.38 -7.71
N LEU A 90 5.51 -4.59 -8.78
CA LEU A 90 5.71 -3.15 -8.70
C LEU A 90 4.49 -2.46 -8.07
N PHE A 91 3.28 -2.84 -8.44
CA PHE A 91 2.05 -2.28 -7.87
C PHE A 91 1.93 -2.61 -6.37
N ARG A 92 2.27 -3.85 -5.97
CA ARG A 92 2.36 -4.22 -4.54
C ARG A 92 3.39 -3.39 -3.78
N TYR A 93 4.55 -3.14 -4.38
CA TYR A 93 5.56 -2.26 -3.81
C TYR A 93 5.01 -0.85 -3.60
N ILE A 94 4.43 -0.24 -4.63
CA ILE A 94 3.88 1.13 -4.58
C ILE A 94 2.81 1.23 -3.49
N SER A 95 1.84 0.32 -3.46
CA SER A 95 0.76 0.33 -2.47
C SER A 95 1.28 0.15 -1.03
N SER A 96 2.30 -0.70 -0.83
CA SER A 96 2.94 -0.87 0.49
C SER A 96 3.72 0.37 0.92
N VAL A 97 4.36 1.09 -0.02
CA VAL A 97 5.02 2.39 0.27
C VAL A 97 3.98 3.44 0.66
N CYS A 98 2.85 3.51 -0.05
CA CYS A 98 1.77 4.45 0.27
C CYS A 98 1.21 4.21 1.68
N LEU A 99 0.95 2.95 2.04
CA LEU A 99 0.50 2.60 3.40
C LEU A 99 1.57 2.86 4.46
N ALA A 100 2.85 2.60 4.16
CA ALA A 100 3.95 2.96 5.06
C ALA A 100 3.98 4.47 5.32
N LEU A 101 3.79 5.29 4.27
CA LEU A 101 3.71 6.74 4.41
C LEU A 101 2.52 7.15 5.29
N THR A 102 1.34 6.56 5.08
CA THR A 102 0.17 6.78 5.95
C THR A 102 0.51 6.51 7.41
N PHE A 103 1.07 5.32 7.72
CA PHE A 103 1.45 4.98 9.09
C PHE A 103 2.43 5.98 9.70
N PHE A 104 3.50 6.35 8.99
CA PHE A 104 4.51 7.27 9.53
C PHE A 104 4.02 8.71 9.65
N VAL A 105 3.15 9.19 8.75
CA VAL A 105 2.50 10.51 8.90
C VAL A 105 1.59 10.52 10.12
N VAL A 106 0.83 9.47 10.35
CA VAL A 106 0.01 9.36 11.55
C VAL A 106 0.88 9.30 12.80
N LEU A 107 1.94 8.50 12.80
CA LEU A 107 2.83 8.34 13.95
C LEU A 107 3.56 9.63 14.32
N LEU A 108 4.07 10.37 13.31
CA LEU A 108 5.00 11.48 13.54
C LEU A 108 4.32 12.85 13.49
N VAL A 109 3.13 12.96 12.90
CA VAL A 109 2.43 14.23 12.71
C VAL A 109 1.04 14.20 13.37
N LEU A 110 0.14 13.34 12.91
CA LEU A 110 -1.26 13.38 13.35
C LEU A 110 -1.44 12.87 14.79
N GLY A 111 -0.71 11.84 15.20
CA GLY A 111 -0.76 11.33 16.56
C GLY A 111 -0.34 12.34 17.62
N PRO A 112 0.77 13.08 17.43
CA PRO A 112 1.13 14.22 18.29
C PRO A 112 0.11 15.38 18.26
N GLU A 113 -0.53 15.64 17.11
CA GLU A 113 -1.52 16.72 16.98
C GLU A 113 -2.88 16.39 17.59
N ASN A 114 -3.38 15.18 17.33
CA ASN A 114 -4.77 14.77 17.63
C ASN A 114 -4.89 13.74 18.77
N GLY A 115 -3.77 13.18 19.18
CA GLY A 115 -3.71 12.11 20.18
C GLY A 115 -3.57 10.71 19.54
N PHE A 116 -2.60 9.94 20.03
CA PHE A 116 -2.28 8.61 19.49
C PHE A 116 -3.44 7.61 19.61
N ALA A 117 -4.17 7.64 20.73
CA ALA A 117 -5.31 6.74 20.93
C ALA A 117 -6.40 7.00 19.88
N HIS A 118 -6.69 8.28 19.60
CA HIS A 118 -7.64 8.67 18.57
C HIS A 118 -7.21 8.25 17.17
N GLU A 119 -5.95 8.45 16.84
CA GLU A 119 -5.45 8.18 15.48
C GLU A 119 -5.19 6.69 15.21
N PHE A 120 -4.91 5.89 16.23
CA PHE A 120 -4.57 4.48 16.04
C PHE A 120 -5.61 3.48 16.54
N LEU A 121 -6.50 3.86 17.47
CA LEU A 121 -7.38 2.89 18.13
C LEU A 121 -8.86 3.18 17.91
N ASP A 122 -9.21 4.35 17.38
CA ASP A 122 -10.60 4.75 17.22
C ASP A 122 -11.21 4.19 15.91
N GLY A 123 -12.21 3.34 16.04
CA GLY A 123 -12.98 2.80 14.94
C GLY A 123 -12.13 2.13 13.85
N THR A 124 -12.35 2.50 12.59
CA THR A 124 -11.63 1.96 11.43
C THR A 124 -10.20 2.48 11.29
N ARG A 125 -9.79 3.50 12.07
CA ARG A 125 -8.41 3.99 12.10
C ARG A 125 -7.42 2.93 12.56
N PHE A 126 -7.83 2.03 13.47
CA PHE A 126 -7.02 0.87 13.84
C PHE A 126 -6.62 0.01 12.62
N PHE A 127 -7.53 -0.17 11.69
CA PHE A 127 -7.24 -0.91 10.46
C PHE A 127 -6.40 -0.07 9.50
N SER A 128 -6.86 1.15 9.17
CA SER A 128 -6.24 1.97 8.12
C SER A 128 -4.87 2.53 8.48
N HIS A 129 -4.62 2.83 9.75
CA HIS A 129 -3.38 3.47 10.21
C HIS A 129 -2.38 2.49 10.83
N LEU A 130 -2.83 1.31 11.28
CA LEU A 130 -1.95 0.36 11.97
C LEU A 130 -1.93 -1.00 11.28
N LEU A 131 -3.06 -1.71 11.26
CA LEU A 131 -3.07 -3.14 10.90
C LEU A 131 -2.80 -3.36 9.40
N CYS A 132 -3.47 -2.61 8.51
CA CYS A 132 -3.26 -2.74 7.06
C CYS A 132 -1.84 -2.36 6.63
N PRO A 133 -1.24 -1.24 7.10
CA PRO A 133 0.16 -0.94 6.82
C PRO A 133 1.12 -2.06 7.24
N PHE A 134 1.01 -2.56 8.49
CA PHE A 134 1.89 -3.63 8.97
C PHE A 134 1.70 -4.93 8.20
N LEU A 135 0.45 -5.35 7.96
CA LEU A 135 0.16 -6.57 7.23
C LEU A 135 0.64 -6.47 5.77
N SER A 136 0.41 -5.32 5.11
CA SER A 136 0.88 -5.10 3.73
C SER A 136 2.40 -5.18 3.63
N ILE A 137 3.13 -4.51 4.51
CA ILE A 137 4.60 -4.53 4.55
C ILE A 137 5.11 -5.94 4.84
N PHE A 138 4.51 -6.64 5.81
CA PHE A 138 4.88 -8.01 6.16
C PHE A 138 4.70 -8.96 4.97
N LEU A 139 3.54 -8.95 4.32
CA LEU A 139 3.27 -9.77 3.15
C LEU A 139 4.27 -9.47 2.03
N PHE A 140 4.46 -8.18 1.73
CA PHE A 140 5.35 -7.74 0.67
C PHE A 140 6.79 -8.19 0.90
N LEU A 141 7.35 -8.00 2.09
CA LEU A 141 8.75 -8.29 2.36
C LEU A 141 9.02 -9.80 2.53
N PHE A 142 8.15 -10.52 3.23
CA PHE A 142 8.47 -11.87 3.70
C PHE A 142 7.69 -12.99 2.99
N MET A 143 6.45 -12.72 2.57
CA MET A 143 5.57 -13.75 2.04
C MET A 143 5.52 -13.77 0.51
N GLU A 144 5.48 -12.59 -0.13
CA GLU A 144 5.41 -12.48 -1.58
C GLU A 144 6.69 -12.95 -2.29
N GLU A 145 6.55 -13.22 -3.58
CA GLU A 145 7.64 -13.71 -4.43
C GLU A 145 8.88 -12.79 -4.36
N LYS A 146 10.03 -13.43 -4.22
CA LYS A 146 11.31 -12.72 -4.13
C LYS A 146 11.70 -12.20 -5.51
N ARG A 147 11.56 -10.92 -5.72
CA ARG A 147 11.89 -10.23 -6.96
C ARG A 147 12.70 -8.97 -6.66
N VAL A 148 13.81 -8.82 -7.35
CA VAL A 148 14.63 -7.61 -7.26
C VAL A 148 13.89 -6.45 -7.93
N LEU A 149 13.75 -5.35 -7.21
CA LEU A 149 13.12 -4.14 -7.69
C LEU A 149 14.19 -3.15 -8.16
N PRO A 150 14.03 -2.54 -9.35
CA PRO A 150 14.95 -1.52 -9.84
C PRO A 150 14.85 -0.22 -9.04
N VAL A 151 15.90 0.59 -9.05
CA VAL A 151 15.91 1.91 -8.38
C VAL A 151 14.80 2.82 -8.91
N SER A 152 14.44 2.71 -10.19
CA SER A 152 13.34 3.46 -10.79
C SER A 152 11.96 3.21 -10.15
N ALA A 153 11.81 2.10 -9.40
CA ALA A 153 10.59 1.84 -8.63
C ALA A 153 10.33 2.91 -7.56
N ILE A 154 11.39 3.48 -6.96
CA ILE A 154 11.31 4.57 -5.98
C ILE A 154 10.61 5.78 -6.60
N GLY A 155 11.07 6.22 -7.78
CA GLY A 155 10.46 7.35 -8.50
C GLY A 155 8.99 7.11 -8.85
N LYS A 156 8.59 5.86 -9.14
CA LYS A 156 7.18 5.51 -9.41
C LYS A 156 6.32 5.61 -8.16
N ALA A 157 6.83 5.19 -6.99
CA ALA A 157 6.10 5.35 -5.73
C ALA A 157 5.92 6.82 -5.35
N LEU A 158 6.98 7.65 -5.51
CA LEU A 158 6.86 9.09 -5.33
C LEU A 158 5.86 9.72 -6.30
N GLY A 159 5.86 9.27 -7.57
CA GLY A 159 4.93 9.73 -8.59
C GLY A 159 3.48 9.55 -8.21
N VAL A 160 3.12 8.42 -7.57
CA VAL A 160 1.76 8.18 -7.09
C VAL A 160 1.37 9.15 -5.96
N THR A 161 2.29 9.40 -5.01
CA THR A 161 2.04 10.41 -3.95
C THR A 161 1.92 11.82 -4.53
N LEU A 162 2.71 12.18 -5.53
CA LEU A 162 2.60 13.46 -6.23
C LEU A 162 1.29 13.58 -7.02
N LEU A 163 0.81 12.48 -7.63
CA LEU A 163 -0.47 12.43 -8.33
C LEU A 163 -1.65 12.73 -7.39
N TYR A 164 -1.57 12.35 -6.13
CA TYR A 164 -2.51 12.76 -5.09
C TYR A 164 -2.28 14.22 -4.65
N ALA A 165 -1.03 14.57 -4.30
CA ALA A 165 -0.72 15.82 -3.61
C ALA A 165 -0.91 17.06 -4.50
N ILE A 166 -0.50 17.00 -5.78
CA ILE A 166 -0.55 18.15 -6.70
C ILE A 166 -1.98 18.64 -6.93
N PRO A 167 -2.95 17.78 -7.35
CA PRO A 167 -4.34 18.21 -7.51
C PRO A 167 -4.92 18.78 -6.21
N LEU A 168 -4.67 18.15 -5.07
CA LEU A 168 -5.20 18.59 -3.80
C LEU A 168 -4.63 19.96 -3.39
N LEU A 169 -3.33 20.20 -3.58
CA LEU A 169 -2.71 21.50 -3.30
C LEU A 169 -3.25 22.60 -4.21
N ILE A 170 -3.50 22.30 -5.51
CA ILE A 170 -4.11 23.26 -6.43
C ILE A 170 -5.54 23.58 -5.98
N LEU A 171 -6.37 22.57 -5.73
CA LEU A 171 -7.75 22.76 -5.29
C LEU A 171 -7.86 23.52 -3.97
N ASN A 172 -6.94 23.26 -3.02
CA ASN A 172 -6.85 24.01 -1.78
C ASN A 172 -6.41 25.45 -2.03
N GLY A 173 -5.41 25.67 -2.89
CA GLY A 173 -4.91 27.01 -3.24
C GLY A 173 -5.98 27.92 -3.81
N ILE A 174 -6.83 27.41 -4.70
CA ILE A 174 -7.96 28.17 -5.29
C ILE A 174 -9.22 28.18 -4.39
N GLY A 175 -9.19 27.50 -3.24
CA GLY A 175 -10.24 27.53 -2.24
C GLY A 175 -11.43 26.61 -2.51
N LEU A 176 -11.34 25.66 -3.44
CA LEU A 176 -12.39 24.70 -3.73
C LEU A 176 -12.48 23.57 -2.71
N VAL A 177 -11.34 23.21 -2.09
CA VAL A 177 -11.26 22.15 -1.08
C VAL A 177 -10.40 22.62 0.08
N SER A 178 -10.81 22.38 1.32
CA SER A 178 -9.92 22.52 2.47
C SER A 178 -8.97 21.33 2.54
N GLY A 179 -7.68 21.57 2.84
CA GLY A 179 -6.72 20.49 3.08
C GLY A 179 -7.18 19.59 4.22
N PRO A 180 -7.19 18.26 4.03
CA PRO A 180 -7.70 17.32 5.04
C PRO A 180 -6.81 17.20 6.27
N TYR A 181 -5.55 17.62 6.16
CA TYR A 181 -4.55 17.59 7.23
C TYR A 181 -4.04 19.00 7.51
N SER A 182 -3.61 19.26 8.74
CA SER A 182 -3.08 20.58 9.18
C SER A 182 -1.98 21.11 8.24
N PHE A 183 -1.07 20.22 7.83
CA PHE A 183 0.05 20.55 6.94
C PHE A 183 -0.35 20.77 5.47
N LEU A 184 -1.55 20.41 5.06
CA LEU A 184 -2.08 20.65 3.70
C LEU A 184 -3.03 21.86 3.63
N LYS A 185 -3.33 22.53 4.74
CA LYS A 185 -4.16 23.74 4.76
C LYS A 185 -3.35 24.95 4.33
N ILE A 186 -2.99 25.02 3.03
CA ILE A 186 -2.03 25.99 2.51
C ILE A 186 -2.51 27.45 2.61
N ARG A 187 -3.81 27.68 2.68
CA ARG A 187 -4.38 29.02 2.87
C ARG A 187 -4.34 29.50 4.33
N GLU A 188 -4.13 28.58 5.28
CA GLU A 188 -4.07 28.86 6.72
C GLU A 188 -2.64 28.90 7.24
N GLN A 189 -1.64 28.81 6.36
CA GLN A 189 -0.23 28.78 6.73
C GLN A 189 0.64 29.60 5.76
N SER A 190 1.87 29.95 6.19
CA SER A 190 2.81 30.63 5.31
C SER A 190 3.32 29.75 4.18
N VAL A 191 3.71 30.36 3.06
CA VAL A 191 4.32 29.66 1.92
C VAL A 191 5.55 28.83 2.35
N GLY A 192 6.40 29.42 3.20
CA GLY A 192 7.57 28.72 3.74
C GLY A 192 7.22 27.45 4.51
N LYS A 193 6.15 27.48 5.34
CA LYS A 193 5.66 26.30 6.06
C LYS A 193 5.08 25.25 5.09
N THR A 194 4.38 25.68 4.06
CA THR A 194 3.87 24.76 3.01
C THR A 194 5.03 24.06 2.29
N ILE A 195 6.05 24.82 1.86
CA ILE A 195 7.24 24.23 1.20
C ILE A 195 7.95 23.25 2.14
N PHE A 196 8.14 23.60 3.40
CA PHE A 196 8.75 22.74 4.41
C PHE A 196 8.00 21.40 4.50
N TRP A 197 6.67 21.41 4.61
CA TRP A 197 5.88 20.18 4.68
C TRP A 197 5.93 19.34 3.41
N VAL A 198 5.85 19.97 2.24
CA VAL A 198 5.97 19.27 0.95
C VAL A 198 7.31 18.54 0.86
N ILE A 199 8.42 19.22 1.20
CA ILE A 199 9.76 18.62 1.20
C ILE A 199 9.82 17.47 2.21
N THR A 200 9.34 17.68 3.44
CA THR A 200 9.38 16.69 4.52
C THR A 200 8.62 15.42 4.14
N ILE A 201 7.41 15.53 3.61
CA ILE A 201 6.60 14.38 3.19
C ILE A 201 7.24 13.65 2.01
N LEU A 202 7.76 14.37 1.02
CA LEU A 202 8.41 13.75 -0.15
C LEU A 202 9.73 13.05 0.23
N LEU A 203 10.54 13.65 1.11
CA LEU A 203 11.75 13.01 1.62
C LEU A 203 11.42 11.77 2.46
N GLY A 204 10.44 11.86 3.35
CA GLY A 204 9.94 10.73 4.11
C GLY A 204 9.47 9.58 3.20
N ASN A 205 8.68 9.90 2.18
CA ASN A 205 8.23 8.92 1.19
C ASN A 205 9.40 8.29 0.43
N ALA A 206 10.40 9.09 0.01
CA ALA A 206 11.60 8.57 -0.67
C ALA A 206 12.40 7.62 0.21
N LEU A 207 12.56 7.95 1.51
CA LEU A 207 13.26 7.10 2.47
C LEU A 207 12.50 5.79 2.73
N LEU A 208 11.19 5.82 2.86
CA LEU A 208 10.34 4.63 3.02
C LEU A 208 10.39 3.76 1.76
N ALA A 209 10.28 4.37 0.59
CA ALA A 209 10.40 3.67 -0.69
C ALA A 209 11.76 2.98 -0.82
N LEU A 210 12.85 3.68 -0.48
CA LEU A 210 14.21 3.13 -0.50
C LEU A 210 14.36 1.97 0.52
N ALA A 211 13.83 2.13 1.74
CA ALA A 211 13.90 1.11 2.78
C ALA A 211 13.17 -0.17 2.36
N LEU A 212 11.95 -0.05 1.84
CA LEU A 212 11.17 -1.21 1.36
C LEU A 212 11.81 -1.87 0.13
N GLN A 213 12.36 -1.07 -0.81
CA GLN A 213 13.05 -1.59 -1.99
C GLN A 213 14.32 -2.37 -1.58
N LYS A 214 15.17 -1.78 -0.72
CA LYS A 214 16.37 -2.44 -0.20
C LYS A 214 16.02 -3.69 0.61
N GLY A 215 15.03 -3.61 1.51
CA GLY A 215 14.55 -4.75 2.29
C GLY A 215 14.12 -5.90 1.38
N LYS A 216 13.29 -5.61 0.36
CA LYS A 216 12.85 -6.63 -0.62
C LYS A 216 14.03 -7.26 -1.37
N ASN A 217 14.99 -6.45 -1.80
CA ASN A 217 16.16 -6.92 -2.54
C ASN A 217 17.06 -7.79 -1.67
N LEU A 218 17.35 -7.39 -0.41
CA LEU A 218 18.13 -8.18 0.54
C LEU A 218 17.51 -9.57 0.78
N PHE A 219 16.21 -9.64 1.01
CA PHE A 219 15.53 -10.93 1.18
C PHE A 219 15.43 -11.74 -0.13
N SER A 220 15.66 -11.12 -1.29
CA SER A 220 15.71 -11.79 -2.58
C SER A 220 17.08 -12.40 -2.88
N ASP A 221 18.18 -11.71 -2.53
CA ASP A 221 19.55 -12.12 -2.82
C ASP A 221 20.08 -13.24 -1.88
N ASN A 222 19.67 -13.22 -0.60
CA ASN A 222 20.11 -14.24 0.37
C ASN A 222 19.74 -15.69 -0.03
N LYS A 223 18.79 -15.90 -0.93
CA LYS A 223 18.49 -17.25 -1.43
C LYS A 223 19.48 -17.75 -2.48
N LYS A 224 20.18 -16.86 -3.21
CA LYS A 224 21.22 -17.25 -4.16
C LYS A 224 22.49 -17.74 -3.47
N LEU A 225 22.74 -17.29 -2.23
CA LEU A 225 23.90 -17.70 -1.43
C LEU A 225 23.72 -19.06 -0.73
N LEU A 226 22.47 -19.45 -0.43
CA LEU A 226 22.14 -20.72 0.25
C LEU A 226 21.93 -21.89 -0.72
N THR A 227 21.95 -21.65 -2.03
CA THR A 227 21.79 -22.67 -3.09
C THR A 227 23.06 -22.90 -3.90
N ARG A 228 24.20 -22.35 -3.47
CA ARG A 228 25.56 -22.66 -3.92
C ARG A 228 26.27 -23.44 -2.84
#